data_d4ea86f258390d1d03013edaa623d185
#
_entry.id   d4ea86f258390d1d03013edaa623d185
#
_cell.length_a   1.000
_cell.length_b   1.000
_cell.length_c   1.000
_cell.angle_alpha   90.00
_cell.angle_beta   90.00
_cell.angle_gamma   90.00
#
_symmetry.space_group_name_H-M   'P 1'
#
loop_
_entity.id
_entity.type
_entity.pdbx_description
1 polymer ?
#
loop_
_entity_poly.entity_id
_entity_poly.type
_entity_poly.pdbx_seq_one_letter_code
_entity_poly.pdbx_strand_id
1 'polypeptide(L)'
;GTPFIGFRNAEQISDKPLEENLSILRRLKTEFPGKVIVGSIMGRTEEEWEYLARVSEEAGCDVIECNFSCPHMSGGGLGSDVGTHPELVKKFTEAVRRGTKLPVLAKMTPNVTNMEAPAAAAIEGGADGIAAINTIKSITDVDPETCVASPAIRGKSTVSGYSGKAVKPIALRFIHDLKKYDATGDYPLSGIGGIETWRDALDFLLL
;
A
#
# COMPACT_ATOMS: atom_id res chain seq x y z
N GLY A 1 31.46 5.47 6.47
CA GLY A 1 30.56 4.75 5.55
C GLY A 1 29.54 5.68 4.97
N THR A 2 28.98 5.32 3.83
CA THR A 2 27.88 6.06 3.22
C THR A 2 26.67 6.03 4.16
N PRO A 3 25.98 7.17 4.40
CA PRO A 3 24.78 7.17 5.20
C PRO A 3 23.73 6.21 4.61
N PHE A 4 23.00 5.53 5.49
CA PHE A 4 21.91 4.67 5.09
C PHE A 4 20.77 5.51 4.47
N ILE A 5 20.32 5.16 3.28
CA ILE A 5 19.33 5.95 2.51
C ILE A 5 18.08 5.18 2.13
N GLY A 6 18.06 3.86 2.32
CA GLY A 6 16.91 3.06 1.93
C GLY A 6 16.89 1.66 2.52
N PHE A 7 15.72 1.06 2.45
CA PHE A 7 15.44 -0.32 2.82
C PHE A 7 14.92 -1.10 1.63
N ARG A 8 15.18 -2.38 1.60
CA ARG A 8 14.51 -3.31 0.69
C ARG A 8 13.65 -4.29 1.49
N ASN A 9 12.52 -4.64 0.93
CA ASN A 9 11.60 -5.62 1.48
C ASN A 9 11.22 -6.65 0.40
N ALA A 10 11.34 -7.93 0.72
CA ALA A 10 10.94 -9.04 -0.13
C ALA A 10 9.69 -9.78 0.42
N GLU A 11 9.13 -9.36 1.54
CA GLU A 11 7.88 -9.89 2.06
C GLU A 11 6.70 -9.54 1.14
N GLN A 12 5.74 -10.43 1.07
CA GLN A 12 4.56 -10.29 0.22
C GLN A 12 3.31 -10.07 1.07
N ILE A 13 2.97 -11.05 1.88
CA ILE A 13 1.81 -11.07 2.77
C ILE A 13 2.24 -11.61 4.13
N SER A 14 1.34 -11.52 5.13
CA SER A 14 1.57 -12.13 6.44
C SER A 14 1.86 -13.63 6.30
N ASP A 15 2.84 -14.12 7.03
CA ASP A 15 3.16 -15.54 7.18
C ASP A 15 2.19 -16.28 8.12
N LYS A 16 1.32 -15.53 8.81
CA LYS A 16 0.31 -16.06 9.74
C LYS A 16 -1.00 -16.33 9.03
N PRO A 17 -1.72 -17.40 9.46
CA PRO A 17 -3.09 -17.64 9.03
C PRO A 17 -4.00 -16.44 9.33
N LEU A 18 -5.04 -16.25 8.52
CA LEU A 18 -5.99 -15.13 8.67
C LEU A 18 -6.57 -15.06 10.09
N GLU A 19 -7.03 -16.19 10.64
CA GLU A 19 -7.63 -16.23 11.99
C GLU A 19 -6.66 -15.79 13.10
N GLU A 20 -5.37 -16.09 12.95
CA GLU A 20 -4.36 -15.61 13.90
C GLU A 20 -4.21 -14.09 13.80
N ASN A 21 -4.16 -13.53 12.60
CA ASN A 21 -4.11 -12.09 12.39
C ASN A 21 -5.37 -11.39 12.97
N LEU A 22 -6.57 -11.93 12.72
CA LEU A 22 -7.81 -11.39 13.28
C LEU A 22 -7.84 -11.46 14.81
N SER A 23 -7.32 -12.54 15.39
CA SER A 23 -7.17 -12.66 16.86
C SER A 23 -6.22 -11.59 17.41
N ILE A 24 -5.13 -11.30 16.74
CA ILE A 24 -4.19 -10.24 17.11
C ILE A 24 -4.89 -8.86 17.06
N LEU A 25 -5.65 -8.57 16.01
CA LEU A 25 -6.39 -7.31 15.87
C LEU A 25 -7.40 -7.12 17.02
N ARG A 26 -8.20 -8.14 17.34
CA ARG A 26 -9.15 -8.13 18.47
C ARG A 26 -8.44 -7.84 19.80
N ARG A 27 -7.29 -8.50 20.03
CA ARG A 27 -6.47 -8.28 21.22
C ARG A 27 -5.95 -6.84 21.28
N LEU A 28 -5.37 -6.34 20.18
CA LEU A 28 -4.87 -4.97 20.12
C LEU A 28 -5.97 -3.94 20.39
N LYS A 29 -7.17 -4.13 19.83
CA LYS A 29 -8.29 -3.23 20.07
C LYS A 29 -8.76 -3.26 21.54
N THR A 30 -8.70 -4.43 22.17
CA THR A 30 -9.03 -4.60 23.59
C THR A 30 -7.99 -3.96 24.50
N GLU A 31 -6.70 -4.17 24.21
CA GLU A 31 -5.58 -3.66 25.02
C GLU A 31 -5.39 -2.13 24.84
N PHE A 32 -5.69 -1.63 23.64
CA PHE A 32 -5.47 -0.23 23.26
C PHE A 32 -6.72 0.40 22.62
N PRO A 33 -7.85 0.52 23.37
CA PRO A 33 -9.14 0.94 22.79
C PRO A 33 -9.13 2.37 22.22
N GLY A 34 -8.24 3.23 22.70
CA GLY A 34 -8.08 4.60 22.21
C GLY A 34 -7.15 4.75 20.99
N LYS A 35 -6.60 3.65 20.45
CA LYS A 35 -5.76 3.69 19.25
C LYS A 35 -6.57 3.33 18.01
N VAL A 36 -6.22 3.99 16.89
CA VAL A 36 -6.76 3.66 15.57
C VAL A 36 -6.00 2.48 15.00
N ILE A 37 -6.73 1.46 14.57
CA ILE A 37 -6.18 0.28 13.90
C ILE A 37 -6.57 0.34 12.42
N VAL A 38 -5.56 0.40 11.56
CA VAL A 38 -5.73 0.34 10.10
C VAL A 38 -5.47 -1.10 9.65
N GLY A 39 -6.52 -1.78 9.17
CA GLY A 39 -6.41 -3.12 8.60
C GLY A 39 -6.00 -3.05 7.14
N SER A 40 -4.77 -3.47 6.81
CA SER A 40 -4.32 -3.53 5.41
C SER A 40 -4.67 -4.89 4.82
N ILE A 41 -5.49 -4.90 3.77
CA ILE A 41 -6.02 -6.11 3.15
C ILE A 41 -5.61 -6.21 1.68
N MET A 42 -5.56 -7.46 1.18
CA MET A 42 -5.33 -7.76 -0.23
C MET A 42 -5.99 -9.08 -0.60
N GLY A 43 -6.84 -9.07 -1.62
CA GLY A 43 -7.56 -10.24 -2.15
C GLY A 43 -7.29 -10.43 -3.64
N ARG A 44 -7.74 -11.57 -4.17
CA ARG A 44 -7.66 -11.94 -5.60
C ARG A 44 -8.97 -11.76 -6.32
N THR A 45 -10.08 -12.01 -5.64
CA THR A 45 -11.43 -11.93 -6.18
C THR A 45 -12.25 -10.93 -5.40
N GLU A 46 -13.35 -10.46 -5.99
CA GLU A 46 -14.28 -9.56 -5.30
C GLU A 46 -14.78 -10.13 -3.98
N GLU A 47 -15.05 -11.44 -3.96
CA GLU A 47 -15.54 -12.14 -2.78
C GLU A 47 -14.47 -12.14 -1.66
N GLU A 48 -13.19 -12.31 -2.01
CA GLU A 48 -12.10 -12.22 -1.04
C GLU A 48 -11.93 -10.80 -0.49
N TRP A 49 -12.00 -9.77 -1.35
CA TRP A 49 -11.92 -8.37 -0.92
C TRP A 49 -13.07 -7.99 0.02
N GLU A 50 -14.32 -8.36 -0.34
CA GLU A 50 -15.50 -8.12 0.47
C GLU A 50 -15.40 -8.87 1.81
N TYR A 51 -15.02 -10.15 1.79
CA TYR A 51 -14.84 -10.97 2.98
C TYR A 51 -13.77 -10.40 3.92
N LEU A 52 -12.59 -10.07 3.41
CA LEU A 52 -11.49 -9.52 4.21
C LEU A 52 -11.86 -8.18 4.86
N ALA A 53 -12.56 -7.31 4.13
CA ALA A 53 -13.06 -6.05 4.67
C ALA A 53 -14.00 -6.29 5.86
N ARG A 54 -14.98 -7.18 5.69
CA ARG A 54 -15.96 -7.52 6.71
C ARG A 54 -15.32 -8.11 7.98
N VAL A 55 -14.47 -9.13 7.83
CA VAL A 55 -13.85 -9.78 9.01
C VAL A 55 -12.83 -8.89 9.72
N SER A 56 -12.22 -7.94 9.01
CA SER A 56 -11.34 -6.94 9.61
C SER A 56 -12.12 -5.92 10.44
N GLU A 57 -13.30 -5.45 9.96
CA GLU A 57 -14.23 -4.63 10.75
C GLU A 57 -14.70 -5.39 11.99
N GLU A 58 -15.15 -6.64 11.85
CA GLU A 58 -15.56 -7.51 12.96
C GLU A 58 -14.43 -7.75 13.99
N ALA A 59 -13.17 -7.71 13.53
CA ALA A 59 -12.01 -7.84 14.41
C ALA A 59 -11.62 -6.54 15.13
N GLY A 60 -12.29 -5.41 14.83
CA GLY A 60 -12.11 -4.14 15.52
C GLY A 60 -11.14 -3.18 14.84
N CYS A 61 -10.90 -3.33 13.53
CA CYS A 61 -10.27 -2.27 12.75
C CYS A 61 -11.14 -1.01 12.74
N ASP A 62 -10.51 0.15 12.63
CA ASP A 62 -11.19 1.46 12.53
C ASP A 62 -11.15 1.99 11.09
N VAL A 63 -10.20 1.53 10.28
CA VAL A 63 -10.00 1.91 8.87
C VAL A 63 -9.57 0.67 8.09
N ILE A 64 -10.04 0.53 6.85
CA ILE A 64 -9.56 -0.50 5.91
C ILE A 64 -8.63 0.15 4.89
N GLU A 65 -7.42 -0.39 4.73
CA GLU A 65 -6.49 -0.01 3.68
C GLU A 65 -6.44 -1.09 2.59
N CYS A 66 -6.86 -0.75 1.37
CA CYS A 66 -6.77 -1.62 0.21
C CYS A 66 -5.35 -1.59 -0.35
N ASN A 67 -4.60 -2.67 -0.24
CA ASN A 67 -3.25 -2.75 -0.80
C ASN A 67 -3.29 -3.16 -2.28
N PHE A 68 -3.42 -2.19 -3.18
CA PHE A 68 -3.39 -2.37 -4.64
C PHE A 68 -1.98 -2.41 -5.24
N SER A 69 -0.95 -2.59 -4.43
CA SER A 69 0.39 -2.22 -4.87
C SER A 69 1.52 -3.13 -4.40
N CYS A 70 1.23 -4.35 -3.94
CA CYS A 70 2.30 -5.26 -3.55
C CYS A 70 3.18 -5.62 -4.76
N PRO A 71 4.47 -5.21 -4.81
CA PRO A 71 5.31 -5.37 -5.99
C PRO A 71 5.70 -6.83 -6.27
N HIS A 72 5.53 -7.72 -5.30
CA HIS A 72 5.94 -9.12 -5.39
C HIS A 72 4.87 -10.06 -5.93
N MET A 73 3.64 -9.57 -6.05
CA MET A 73 2.50 -10.37 -6.51
C MET A 73 2.11 -9.93 -7.92
N SER A 74 2.99 -10.15 -8.88
CA SER A 74 2.71 -9.96 -10.30
C SER A 74 2.29 -11.29 -10.93
N GLY A 75 1.11 -11.32 -11.52
CA GLY A 75 0.54 -12.46 -12.22
C GLY A 75 -0.87 -12.82 -11.73
N GLY A 76 -1.82 -12.81 -12.65
CA GLY A 76 -3.18 -13.23 -12.36
C GLY A 76 -4.06 -12.26 -11.57
N GLY A 77 -3.82 -10.95 -11.67
CA GLY A 77 -4.71 -9.93 -11.08
C GLY A 77 -4.45 -9.64 -9.61
N LEU A 78 -3.20 -9.68 -9.17
CA LEU A 78 -2.79 -9.41 -7.79
C LEU A 78 -1.79 -8.27 -7.69
N GLY A 79 -1.83 -7.57 -6.56
CA GLY A 79 -0.80 -6.63 -6.14
C GLY A 79 -0.63 -5.44 -7.09
N SER A 80 0.60 -5.21 -7.56
CA SER A 80 0.92 -4.05 -8.40
C SER A 80 0.19 -4.03 -9.75
N ASP A 81 -0.26 -5.18 -10.24
CA ASP A 81 -1.02 -5.25 -11.49
C ASP A 81 -2.40 -4.63 -11.31
N VAL A 82 -3.04 -4.86 -10.16
CA VAL A 82 -4.33 -4.20 -9.84
C VAL A 82 -4.16 -2.68 -9.83
N GLY A 83 -3.16 -2.16 -9.11
CA GLY A 83 -2.96 -0.72 -8.94
C GLY A 83 -2.57 0.05 -10.21
N THR A 84 -2.25 -0.65 -11.30
CA THR A 84 -1.98 -0.04 -12.61
C THR A 84 -3.20 0.02 -13.53
N HIS A 85 -4.30 -0.67 -13.17
CA HIS A 85 -5.52 -0.80 -13.97
C HIS A 85 -6.70 -0.13 -13.27
N PRO A 86 -7.13 1.06 -13.70
CA PRO A 86 -8.25 1.79 -13.06
C PRO A 86 -9.51 0.96 -12.87
N GLU A 87 -9.87 0.15 -13.86
CA GLU A 87 -11.06 -0.71 -13.83
C GLU A 87 -10.99 -1.78 -12.73
N LEU A 88 -9.80 -2.35 -12.46
CA LEU A 88 -9.61 -3.32 -11.38
C LEU A 88 -9.61 -2.63 -10.02
N VAL A 89 -8.98 -1.47 -9.92
CA VAL A 89 -9.00 -0.65 -8.70
C VAL A 89 -10.43 -0.31 -8.31
N LYS A 90 -11.23 0.21 -9.23
CA LYS A 90 -12.64 0.52 -9.00
C LYS A 90 -13.41 -0.71 -8.54
N LYS A 91 -13.33 -1.78 -9.32
CA LYS A 91 -14.04 -3.05 -9.07
C LYS A 91 -13.77 -3.61 -7.67
N PHE A 92 -12.50 -3.66 -7.25
CA PHE A 92 -12.14 -4.19 -5.95
C PHE A 92 -12.44 -3.21 -4.81
N THR A 93 -12.38 -1.90 -5.04
CA THR A 93 -12.83 -0.92 -4.06
C THR A 93 -14.34 -1.04 -3.82
N GLU A 94 -15.15 -1.23 -4.86
CA GLU A 94 -16.58 -1.50 -4.74
C GLU A 94 -16.86 -2.79 -3.93
N ALA A 95 -16.05 -3.83 -4.13
CA ALA A 95 -16.15 -5.06 -3.35
C ALA A 95 -15.85 -4.83 -1.86
N VAL A 96 -14.78 -4.10 -1.56
CA VAL A 96 -14.45 -3.69 -0.18
C VAL A 96 -15.59 -2.89 0.44
N ARG A 97 -16.16 -1.94 -0.32
CA ARG A 97 -17.27 -1.10 0.17
C ARG A 97 -18.53 -1.91 0.50
N ARG A 98 -18.79 -3.00 -0.19
CA ARG A 98 -19.86 -3.94 0.18
C ARG A 98 -19.60 -4.65 1.51
N GLY A 99 -18.33 -4.93 1.81
CA GLY A 99 -17.91 -5.66 3.02
C GLY A 99 -17.82 -4.82 4.28
N THR A 100 -17.73 -3.49 4.20
CA THR A 100 -17.49 -2.64 5.38
C THR A 100 -18.16 -1.28 5.29
N LYS A 101 -18.47 -0.71 6.45
CA LYS A 101 -18.91 0.70 6.59
C LYS A 101 -17.80 1.61 7.11
N LEU A 102 -16.64 1.06 7.44
CA LEU A 102 -15.49 1.82 7.89
C LEU A 102 -14.92 2.72 6.78
N PRO A 103 -14.17 3.76 7.12
CA PRO A 103 -13.37 4.48 6.13
C PRO A 103 -12.45 3.55 5.35
N VAL A 104 -12.37 3.74 4.03
CA VAL A 104 -11.55 2.95 3.11
C VAL A 104 -10.48 3.83 2.50
N LEU A 105 -9.21 3.46 2.67
CA LEU A 105 -8.06 4.05 2.01
C LEU A 105 -7.58 3.15 0.87
N ALA A 106 -7.41 3.71 -0.31
CA ALA A 106 -6.80 3.02 -1.44
C ALA A 106 -5.29 3.29 -1.46
N LYS A 107 -4.47 2.27 -1.16
CA LYS A 107 -3.01 2.40 -1.19
C LYS A 107 -2.44 2.06 -2.53
N MET A 108 -1.87 3.09 -3.18
CA MET A 108 -1.48 3.07 -4.57
C MET A 108 -0.02 2.70 -4.79
N THR A 109 0.25 2.08 -5.94
CA THR A 109 1.60 1.73 -6.37
C THR A 109 2.31 2.92 -7.02
N PRO A 110 3.59 3.19 -6.71
CA PRO A 110 4.40 4.16 -7.43
C PRO A 110 5.02 3.60 -8.72
N ASN A 111 4.77 2.34 -9.04
CA ASN A 111 5.35 1.68 -10.22
C ASN A 111 4.53 1.98 -11.49
N VAL A 112 4.16 3.24 -11.63
CA VAL A 112 3.38 3.81 -12.75
C VAL A 112 3.94 5.18 -13.12
N THR A 113 3.65 5.65 -14.32
CA THR A 113 3.99 7.01 -14.72
C THR A 113 3.07 8.02 -14.03
N ASN A 114 1.76 7.77 -14.09
CA ASN A 114 0.71 8.60 -13.52
C ASN A 114 -0.18 7.75 -12.61
N MET A 115 -0.45 8.26 -11.42
CA MET A 115 -1.28 7.59 -10.41
C MET A 115 -2.73 8.11 -10.41
N GLU A 116 -2.99 9.22 -11.06
CA GLU A 116 -4.22 9.99 -10.96
C GLU A 116 -5.44 9.19 -11.44
N ALA A 117 -5.34 8.53 -12.59
CA ALA A 117 -6.46 7.76 -13.13
C ALA A 117 -6.85 6.55 -12.24
N PRO A 118 -5.92 5.68 -11.80
CA PRO A 118 -6.27 4.62 -10.86
C PRO A 118 -6.71 5.14 -9.49
N ALA A 119 -6.19 6.27 -9.00
CA ALA A 119 -6.64 6.87 -7.75
C ALA A 119 -8.08 7.42 -7.87
N ALA A 120 -8.41 8.10 -8.97
CA ALA A 120 -9.79 8.53 -9.25
C ALA A 120 -10.76 7.34 -9.32
N ALA A 121 -10.34 6.25 -9.95
CA ALA A 121 -11.12 5.01 -10.02
C ALA A 121 -11.38 4.40 -8.63
N ALA A 122 -10.42 4.52 -7.69
CA ALA A 122 -10.64 4.11 -6.29
C ALA A 122 -11.72 4.96 -5.62
N ILE A 123 -11.70 6.28 -5.81
CA ILE A 123 -12.73 7.19 -5.29
C ILE A 123 -14.10 6.86 -5.89
N GLU A 124 -14.17 6.66 -7.20
CA GLU A 124 -15.41 6.22 -7.88
C GLU A 124 -15.93 4.87 -7.34
N GLY A 125 -15.04 3.97 -6.94
CA GLY A 125 -15.35 2.69 -6.31
C GLY A 125 -15.78 2.80 -4.85
N GLY A 126 -15.73 4.00 -4.25
CA GLY A 126 -16.17 4.27 -2.87
C GLY A 126 -15.04 4.34 -1.84
N ALA A 127 -13.80 4.56 -2.24
CA ALA A 127 -12.75 4.91 -1.29
C ALA A 127 -12.97 6.31 -0.70
N ASP A 128 -12.69 6.46 0.58
CA ASP A 128 -12.80 7.73 1.32
C ASP A 128 -11.52 8.55 1.26
N GLY A 129 -10.43 7.96 0.79
CA GLY A 129 -9.13 8.62 0.63
C GLY A 129 -8.09 7.74 -0.06
N ILE A 130 -6.95 8.36 -0.36
CA ILE A 130 -5.84 7.71 -1.06
C ILE A 130 -4.61 7.69 -0.14
N ALA A 131 -3.92 6.55 -0.09
CA ALA A 131 -2.60 6.42 0.55
C ALA A 131 -1.52 6.23 -0.54
N ALA A 132 -0.50 7.05 -0.53
CA ALA A 132 0.60 7.01 -1.50
C ALA A 132 1.92 7.42 -0.82
N ILE A 133 2.98 6.68 -1.04
CA ILE A 133 3.17 5.60 -2.00
C ILE A 133 3.48 4.26 -1.30
N ASN A 134 3.23 3.13 -1.97
CA ASN A 134 3.85 1.87 -1.59
C ASN A 134 5.31 1.83 -2.09
N THR A 135 6.01 0.71 -1.91
CA THR A 135 7.41 0.54 -2.26
C THR A 135 7.65 0.51 -3.77
N ILE A 136 8.84 0.97 -4.18
CA ILE A 136 9.27 0.98 -5.58
C ILE A 136 9.93 -0.36 -5.92
N LYS A 137 9.56 -0.97 -7.04
CA LYS A 137 10.22 -2.19 -7.55
C LYS A 137 11.70 -1.91 -7.81
N SER A 138 12.58 -2.73 -7.24
CA SER A 138 14.02 -2.53 -7.33
C SER A 138 14.83 -3.82 -7.32
N ILE A 139 16.02 -3.71 -7.85
CA ILE A 139 17.17 -4.59 -7.62
C ILE A 139 18.24 -3.69 -7.03
N THR A 140 18.74 -4.02 -5.84
CA THR A 140 19.62 -3.11 -5.09
C THR A 140 21.09 -3.29 -5.38
N ASP A 141 21.48 -4.46 -5.87
CA ASP A 141 22.88 -4.80 -6.15
C ASP A 141 22.99 -6.05 -7.03
N VAL A 142 24.12 -6.24 -7.69
CA VAL A 142 24.48 -7.46 -8.41
C VAL A 142 25.86 -7.87 -7.95
N ASP A 143 25.96 -9.07 -7.39
CA ASP A 143 27.24 -9.66 -6.99
C ASP A 143 28.12 -9.89 -8.23
N PRO A 144 29.30 -9.27 -8.34
CA PRO A 144 30.14 -9.36 -9.54
C PRO A 144 30.79 -10.72 -9.73
N GLU A 145 30.94 -11.53 -8.67
CA GLU A 145 31.57 -12.85 -8.75
C GLU A 145 30.57 -13.93 -9.18
N THR A 146 29.34 -13.85 -8.65
CA THR A 146 28.28 -14.83 -8.93
C THR A 146 27.31 -14.39 -10.01
N CYS A 147 27.32 -13.11 -10.39
CA CYS A 147 26.35 -12.47 -11.27
C CYS A 147 24.89 -12.60 -10.76
N VAL A 148 24.72 -12.76 -9.46
CA VAL A 148 23.40 -12.90 -8.83
C VAL A 148 22.90 -11.54 -8.35
N ALA A 149 21.71 -11.14 -8.79
CA ALA A 149 21.09 -9.90 -8.35
C ALA A 149 20.54 -10.02 -6.91
N SER A 150 20.67 -8.93 -6.15
CA SER A 150 20.21 -8.81 -4.76
C SER A 150 18.82 -8.15 -4.68
N PRO A 151 17.91 -8.64 -3.83
CA PRO A 151 18.06 -9.73 -2.88
C PRO A 151 18.01 -11.11 -3.55
N ALA A 152 18.74 -12.05 -2.99
CA ALA A 152 18.64 -13.45 -3.36
C ALA A 152 18.03 -14.25 -2.19
N ILE A 153 16.93 -14.93 -2.44
CA ILE A 153 16.23 -15.79 -1.48
C ILE A 153 16.42 -17.23 -1.93
N ARG A 154 17.04 -18.06 -1.07
CA ARG A 154 17.36 -19.47 -1.38
C ARG A 154 18.09 -19.63 -2.73
N GLY A 155 19.05 -18.73 -3.00
CA GLY A 155 19.86 -18.75 -4.25
C GLY A 155 19.14 -18.25 -5.50
N LYS A 156 17.92 -17.71 -5.38
CA LYS A 156 17.18 -17.11 -6.49
C LYS A 156 17.04 -15.62 -6.28
N SER A 157 17.44 -14.82 -7.28
CA SER A 157 17.21 -13.38 -7.29
C SER A 157 15.72 -13.07 -7.38
N THR A 158 15.31 -11.99 -6.74
CA THR A 158 13.95 -11.46 -6.82
C THR A 158 13.97 -9.93 -6.87
N VAL A 159 12.97 -9.36 -7.53
CA VAL A 159 12.66 -7.93 -7.41
C VAL A 159 12.12 -7.68 -6.01
N SER A 160 12.56 -6.62 -5.36
CA SER A 160 12.15 -6.23 -4.02
C SER A 160 11.48 -4.86 -3.99
N GLY A 161 10.75 -4.57 -2.94
CA GLY A 161 10.24 -3.23 -2.65
C GLY A 161 11.33 -2.36 -2.05
N TYR A 162 11.58 -1.18 -2.63
CA TYR A 162 12.52 -0.18 -2.10
C TYR A 162 11.78 0.94 -1.40
N SER A 163 12.24 1.32 -0.22
CA SER A 163 11.67 2.36 0.65
C SER A 163 12.76 3.14 1.38
N GLY A 164 12.36 4.06 2.27
CA GLY A 164 13.27 4.89 3.06
C GLY A 164 13.50 6.26 2.44
N LYS A 165 14.52 6.98 2.91
CA LYS A 165 14.78 8.38 2.58
C LYS A 165 14.87 8.67 1.07
N ALA A 166 15.47 7.75 0.33
CA ALA A 166 15.69 7.90 -1.11
C ALA A 166 14.39 8.01 -1.92
N VAL A 167 13.27 7.49 -1.42
CA VAL A 167 11.99 7.53 -2.16
C VAL A 167 11.17 8.80 -1.88
N LYS A 168 11.56 9.63 -0.90
CA LYS A 168 10.81 10.83 -0.52
C LYS A 168 10.50 11.78 -1.69
N PRO A 169 11.45 12.13 -2.59
CA PRO A 169 11.14 13.01 -3.72
C PRO A 169 10.07 12.45 -4.65
N ILE A 170 10.04 11.12 -4.79
CA ILE A 170 9.05 10.43 -5.62
C ILE A 170 7.69 10.46 -4.93
N ALA A 171 7.65 10.22 -3.62
CA ALA A 171 6.42 10.28 -2.83
C ALA A 171 5.80 11.67 -2.85
N LEU A 172 6.60 12.73 -2.64
CA LEU A 172 6.15 14.12 -2.71
C LEU A 172 5.55 14.46 -4.08
N ARG A 173 6.20 14.01 -5.16
CA ARG A 173 5.68 14.21 -6.53
C ARG A 173 4.29 13.59 -6.69
N PHE A 174 4.08 12.34 -6.27
CA PHE A 174 2.77 11.70 -6.40
C PHE A 174 1.69 12.38 -5.53
N ILE A 175 2.01 12.78 -4.30
CA ILE A 175 1.06 13.53 -3.46
C ILE A 175 0.70 14.88 -4.10
N HIS A 176 1.67 15.61 -4.63
CA HIS A 176 1.42 16.86 -5.34
C HIS A 176 0.51 16.67 -6.56
N ASP A 177 0.77 15.64 -7.38
CA ASP A 177 -0.02 15.37 -8.57
C ASP A 177 -1.46 14.98 -8.21
N LEU A 178 -1.64 14.09 -7.22
CA LEU A 178 -2.95 13.70 -6.70
C LEU A 178 -3.72 14.90 -6.12
N LYS A 179 -3.02 15.80 -5.41
CA LYS A 179 -3.65 17.00 -4.82
C LYS A 179 -4.13 17.98 -5.88
N LYS A 180 -3.45 18.07 -7.01
CA LYS A 180 -3.82 18.93 -8.13
C LYS A 180 -4.84 18.34 -9.08
N TYR A 181 -5.09 17.04 -9.01
CA TYR A 181 -6.04 16.39 -9.89
C TYR A 181 -7.46 16.54 -9.36
N ASP A 182 -8.37 17.10 -10.16
CA ASP A 182 -9.73 17.48 -9.75
C ASP A 182 -10.51 16.32 -9.11
N ALA A 183 -10.34 15.11 -9.63
CA ALA A 183 -11.04 13.93 -9.11
C ALA A 183 -10.52 13.40 -7.76
N THR A 184 -9.34 13.84 -7.31
CA THR A 184 -8.72 13.36 -6.06
C THR A 184 -8.34 14.49 -5.10
N GLY A 185 -8.25 15.74 -5.57
CA GLY A 185 -7.71 16.87 -4.81
C GLY A 185 -8.47 17.23 -3.55
N ASP A 186 -9.76 16.98 -3.50
CA ASP A 186 -10.61 17.28 -2.34
C ASP A 186 -10.69 16.09 -1.34
N TYR A 187 -10.14 14.94 -1.68
CA TYR A 187 -10.14 13.76 -0.81
C TYR A 187 -8.93 13.75 0.13
N PRO A 188 -9.05 13.11 1.31
CA PRO A 188 -7.93 12.88 2.21
C PRO A 188 -6.80 12.12 1.53
N LEU A 189 -5.57 12.64 1.65
CA LEU A 189 -4.36 12.00 1.15
C LEU A 189 -3.46 11.61 2.33
N SER A 190 -3.06 10.34 2.38
CA SER A 190 -2.07 9.82 3.33
C SER A 190 -0.72 9.72 2.64
N GLY A 191 0.19 10.65 2.92
CA GLY A 191 1.54 10.69 2.35
C GLY A 191 2.47 9.69 3.02
N ILE A 192 3.12 8.84 2.23
CA ILE A 192 4.02 7.78 2.71
C ILE A 192 5.30 7.78 1.88
N GLY A 193 6.46 7.77 2.53
CA GLY A 193 7.76 7.58 1.88
C GLY A 193 8.85 8.52 2.39
N GLY A 194 9.85 7.95 3.07
CA GLY A 194 11.07 8.66 3.47
C GLY A 194 10.90 9.75 4.52
N ILE A 195 9.88 9.66 5.37
CA ILE A 195 9.65 10.57 6.49
C ILE A 195 10.49 10.08 7.68
N GLU A 196 11.55 10.81 8.01
CA GLU A 196 12.44 10.51 9.14
C GLU A 196 12.36 11.59 10.22
N THR A 197 11.98 12.80 9.84
CA THR A 197 11.94 13.98 10.73
C THR A 197 10.60 14.69 10.62
N TRP A 198 10.31 15.57 11.58
CA TRP A 198 9.12 16.42 11.52
C TRP A 198 9.11 17.35 10.28
N ARG A 199 10.28 17.73 9.78
CA ARG A 199 10.39 18.54 8.54
C ARG A 199 9.99 17.76 7.32
N ASP A 200 10.35 16.46 7.27
CA ASP A 200 9.90 15.59 6.19
C ASP A 200 8.37 15.46 6.19
N ALA A 201 7.77 15.31 7.38
CA ALA A 201 6.31 15.28 7.49
C ALA A 201 5.66 16.60 7.05
N LEU A 202 6.29 17.74 7.42
CA LEU A 202 5.80 19.07 7.01
C LEU A 202 5.78 19.23 5.49
N ASP A 203 6.77 18.70 4.77
CA ASP A 203 6.81 18.77 3.31
C ASP A 203 5.57 18.14 2.67
N PHE A 204 5.07 17.02 3.24
CA PHE A 204 3.83 16.39 2.77
C PHE A 204 2.57 17.20 3.14
N LEU A 205 2.58 17.90 4.28
CA LEU A 205 1.45 18.71 4.73
C LEU A 205 1.31 20.03 3.98
N LEU A 206 2.38 20.50 3.36
CA LEU A 206 2.41 21.76 2.59
C LEU A 206 2.00 21.58 1.12
N LEU A 207 1.88 20.35 0.63
CA LEU A 207 1.39 20.02 -0.70
C LEU A 207 -0.12 19.87 -0.73
#